data_a8ba4f968047e97cdbcb29c85d6ce2a6
#
_entry.id   a8ba4f968047e97cdbcb29c85d6ce2a6
#
_cell.length_a   1.000
_cell.length_b   1.000
_cell.length_c   1.000
_cell.angle_alpha   90.00
_cell.angle_beta   90.00
_cell.angle_gamma   90.00
#
_symmetry.space_group_name_H-M   'P 1'
#
loop_
_entity.id
_entity.type
_entity.pdbx_description
1 polymer ?
#
loop_
_entity_poly.entity_id
_entity_poly.type
_entity_poly.pdbx_seq_one_letter_code
_entity_poly.pdbx_strand_id
1 'polypeptide(L)'
;HLPVIPPHFDLLPIEKTESRLKLLTKLLKRKDVTAVINACDAGREGELIFRYIASHAGSKKPVKRLWLQSMTPASIKDGFKHLRSDEEMLPLADAAICRSEADWLVGINGTRAMTAFNSKSGGFHKTPVGRVQTPTLAILVEREEKIKRFVPKDYWEVHATFSVTAGDYVGRWIDEKFAKAKKDGEADPDLRAERIWEEKRAQAIKAKCEGKPGIIEEESKPTTQASPLLFDLTSLQREANGRFGFSAKTTLALAQSLYERHKALTYPRTDSRHLPEDYVPVVKQTFEMLADSGLKHLAPHALVALNQSYVRKIPRVFDNRKVSDHFAIIPTLQAPSGLSEAEQKIYDLVARRFMAVFFPSAEHLVTTRITQVGHAGISHHFKSEGKVLVKPGWQAIYGK
;
A
#
# COMPACT_ATOMS: atom_id res chain seq x y z
N HIS A 1 40.63 -10.41 -7.89
CA HIS A 1 40.87 -9.50 -6.78
C HIS A 1 39.63 -8.66 -6.52
N LEU A 2 39.39 -8.28 -5.26
CA LEU A 2 38.37 -7.33 -4.84
C LEU A 2 39.03 -5.99 -4.51
N PRO A 3 38.38 -4.84 -4.78
CA PRO A 3 37.09 -4.70 -5.42
C PRO A 3 37.15 -4.89 -6.94
N VAL A 4 36.06 -5.39 -7.56
CA VAL A 4 35.88 -5.40 -9.00
C VAL A 4 35.19 -4.08 -9.38
N ILE A 5 35.93 -3.21 -10.06
CA ILE A 5 35.45 -1.92 -10.57
C ILE A 5 35.81 -1.88 -12.05
N PRO A 6 34.85 -2.10 -12.95
CA PRO A 6 35.12 -2.09 -14.38
C PRO A 6 35.34 -0.65 -14.84
N PRO A 7 36.23 -0.42 -15.83
CA PRO A 7 36.39 0.89 -16.44
C PRO A 7 35.15 1.34 -17.22
N HIS A 8 34.38 0.38 -17.71
CA HIS A 8 33.13 0.58 -18.46
C HIS A 8 32.12 -0.50 -18.07
N PHE A 9 30.84 -0.15 -18.09
CA PHE A 9 29.74 -1.09 -17.92
C PHE A 9 29.20 -1.49 -19.29
N ASP A 10 29.67 -2.62 -19.81
CA ASP A 10 29.22 -3.15 -21.09
C ASP A 10 27.84 -3.81 -20.96
N LEU A 11 26.93 -3.44 -21.84
CA LEU A 11 25.57 -3.94 -21.88
C LEU A 11 25.42 -4.97 -23.01
N LEU A 12 24.83 -6.10 -22.69
CA LEU A 12 24.51 -7.15 -23.65
C LEU A 12 22.99 -7.22 -23.89
N PRO A 13 22.55 -7.39 -25.17
CA PRO A 13 21.15 -7.64 -25.47
C PRO A 13 20.63 -8.88 -24.75
N ILE A 14 19.39 -8.83 -24.29
CA ILE A 14 18.70 -10.01 -23.75
C ILE A 14 18.16 -10.82 -24.93
N GLU A 15 18.60 -12.08 -25.07
CA GLU A 15 18.25 -12.98 -26.17
C GLU A 15 16.74 -13.00 -26.48
N LYS A 16 15.91 -13.16 -25.45
CA LYS A 16 14.45 -13.21 -25.59
C LYS A 16 13.85 -11.96 -26.26
N THR A 17 14.49 -10.79 -26.14
CA THR A 17 13.99 -9.50 -26.67
C THR A 17 14.86 -8.92 -27.79
N GLU A 18 15.86 -9.65 -28.23
CA GLU A 18 16.83 -9.19 -29.21
C GLU A 18 16.18 -8.78 -30.55
N SER A 19 15.17 -9.52 -31.01
CA SER A 19 14.41 -9.22 -32.22
C SER A 19 13.75 -7.82 -32.17
N ARG A 20 13.22 -7.43 -31.02
CA ARG A 20 12.66 -6.09 -30.77
C ARG A 20 13.74 -5.02 -30.78
N LEU A 21 14.87 -5.29 -30.13
CA LEU A 21 16.00 -4.37 -30.11
C LEU A 21 16.55 -4.14 -31.52
N LYS A 22 16.70 -5.21 -32.35
CA LYS A 22 17.10 -5.11 -33.78
C LYS A 22 16.11 -4.24 -34.56
N LEU A 23 14.79 -4.40 -34.36
CA LEU A 23 13.79 -3.56 -35.01
C LEU A 23 13.94 -2.09 -34.61
N LEU A 24 14.04 -1.77 -33.32
CA LEU A 24 14.21 -0.40 -32.83
C LEU A 24 15.50 0.22 -33.35
N THR A 25 16.62 -0.53 -33.35
CA THR A 25 17.88 -0.09 -33.91
C THR A 25 17.76 0.24 -35.40
N LYS A 26 17.04 -0.59 -36.19
CA LYS A 26 16.78 -0.32 -37.61
C LYS A 26 15.98 0.99 -37.80
N LEU A 27 14.93 1.19 -36.99
CA LEU A 27 14.10 2.38 -37.05
C LEU A 27 14.88 3.65 -36.66
N LEU A 28 15.69 3.59 -35.61
CA LEU A 28 16.52 4.70 -35.15
C LEU A 28 17.60 5.11 -36.19
N LYS A 29 18.06 4.17 -37.05
CA LYS A 29 19.05 4.40 -38.11
C LYS A 29 18.45 4.90 -39.42
N ARG A 30 17.14 4.96 -39.58
CA ARG A 30 16.49 5.45 -40.82
C ARG A 30 16.86 6.90 -41.10
N LYS A 31 17.15 7.19 -42.35
CA LYS A 31 17.55 8.54 -42.78
C LYS A 31 16.40 9.56 -42.79
N ASP A 32 15.17 9.07 -42.99
CA ASP A 32 13.94 9.88 -42.99
C ASP A 32 13.44 10.22 -41.58
N VAL A 33 14.01 9.62 -40.53
CA VAL A 33 13.72 9.98 -39.13
C VAL A 33 14.61 11.14 -38.72
N THR A 34 14.05 12.30 -38.47
CA THR A 34 14.75 13.52 -38.13
C THR A 34 14.91 13.75 -36.63
N ALA A 35 14.02 13.21 -35.82
CA ALA A 35 14.06 13.33 -34.36
C ALA A 35 13.42 12.07 -33.71
N VAL A 36 13.67 11.86 -32.44
CA VAL A 36 13.14 10.75 -31.64
C VAL A 36 12.37 11.30 -30.44
N ILE A 37 11.19 10.76 -30.17
CA ILE A 37 10.44 11.10 -28.97
C ILE A 37 10.51 9.91 -28.02
N ASN A 38 11.12 10.12 -26.84
CA ASN A 38 11.09 9.16 -25.74
C ASN A 38 9.71 9.20 -25.09
N ALA A 39 8.90 8.20 -25.35
CA ALA A 39 7.55 8.01 -24.78
C ALA A 39 7.48 6.84 -23.80
N CYS A 40 8.63 6.41 -23.26
CA CYS A 40 8.65 5.43 -22.17
C CYS A 40 8.01 5.98 -20.90
N ASP A 41 7.77 5.12 -19.92
CA ASP A 41 7.13 5.51 -18.66
C ASP A 41 7.78 6.74 -18.01
N ALA A 42 6.97 7.57 -17.37
CA ALA A 42 7.38 8.86 -16.80
C ALA A 42 8.15 8.68 -15.48
N GLY A 43 9.31 8.02 -15.54
CA GLY A 43 10.15 7.71 -14.41
C GLY A 43 11.57 7.31 -14.77
N ARG A 44 12.37 6.98 -13.76
CA ARG A 44 13.78 6.58 -13.93
C ARG A 44 13.94 5.34 -14.81
N GLU A 45 13.08 4.33 -14.64
CA GLU A 45 13.15 3.10 -15.43
C GLU A 45 12.87 3.36 -16.92
N GLY A 46 11.85 4.15 -17.24
CA GLY A 46 11.53 4.51 -18.61
C GLY A 46 12.67 5.30 -19.26
N GLU A 47 13.31 6.20 -18.51
CA GLU A 47 14.48 6.95 -19.00
C GLU A 47 15.66 6.01 -19.25
N LEU A 48 15.97 5.10 -18.32
CA LEU A 48 17.06 4.13 -18.47
C LEU A 48 16.88 3.22 -19.69
N ILE A 49 15.68 2.67 -19.87
CA ILE A 49 15.35 1.80 -21.00
C ILE A 49 15.60 2.54 -22.32
N PHE A 50 15.13 3.79 -22.42
CA PHE A 50 15.34 4.60 -23.62
C PHE A 50 16.83 4.86 -23.89
N ARG A 51 17.60 5.28 -22.86
CA ARG A 51 19.04 5.55 -22.97
C ARG A 51 19.82 4.34 -23.43
N TYR A 52 19.54 3.18 -22.89
CA TYR A 52 20.20 1.95 -23.30
C TYR A 52 19.91 1.57 -24.75
N ILE A 53 18.65 1.71 -25.19
CA ILE A 53 18.29 1.45 -26.60
C ILE A 53 18.93 2.44 -27.55
N ALA A 54 18.90 3.73 -27.23
CA ALA A 54 19.48 4.78 -28.06
C ALA A 54 21.01 4.67 -28.17
N SER A 55 21.69 4.38 -27.05
CA SER A 55 23.13 4.12 -26.99
C SER A 55 23.52 2.87 -27.80
N HIS A 56 22.82 1.74 -27.61
CA HIS A 56 23.06 0.52 -28.38
C HIS A 56 22.87 0.73 -29.88
N ALA A 57 21.89 1.51 -30.28
CA ALA A 57 21.66 1.84 -31.69
C ALA A 57 22.70 2.84 -32.26
N GLY A 58 23.51 3.49 -31.42
CA GLY A 58 24.42 4.55 -31.81
C GLY A 58 23.69 5.77 -32.40
N SER A 59 22.47 6.06 -31.95
CA SER A 59 21.66 7.16 -32.47
C SER A 59 22.15 8.48 -31.94
N LYS A 60 22.42 9.45 -32.86
CA LYS A 60 22.79 10.85 -32.57
C LYS A 60 21.67 11.83 -32.91
N LYS A 61 20.45 11.33 -33.12
CA LYS A 61 19.32 12.18 -33.50
C LYS A 61 18.84 13.01 -32.32
N PRO A 62 18.30 14.21 -32.56
CA PRO A 62 17.67 15.03 -31.53
C PRO A 62 16.57 14.22 -30.78
N VAL A 63 16.58 14.30 -29.46
CA VAL A 63 15.62 13.62 -28.59
C VAL A 63 14.71 14.64 -27.93
N LYS A 64 13.43 14.28 -27.82
CA LYS A 64 12.45 14.98 -27.00
C LYS A 64 11.76 13.98 -26.08
N ARG A 65 11.26 14.45 -24.95
CA ARG A 65 10.60 13.61 -23.94
C ARG A 65 9.12 13.89 -23.85
N LEU A 66 8.31 12.88 -24.12
CA LEU A 66 6.89 12.87 -23.79
C LEU A 66 6.73 12.37 -22.36
N TRP A 67 6.24 13.23 -21.46
CA TRP A 67 6.05 12.90 -20.03
C TRP A 67 4.58 12.80 -19.70
N LEU A 68 4.09 11.57 -19.47
CA LEU A 68 2.67 11.30 -19.22
C LEU A 68 2.47 10.60 -17.89
N GLN A 69 1.65 11.19 -17.04
CA GLN A 69 1.18 10.58 -15.78
C GLN A 69 -0.32 10.19 -15.87
N SER A 70 -0.98 10.61 -16.95
CA SER A 70 -2.35 10.23 -17.29
C SER A 70 -2.41 9.76 -18.75
N MET A 71 -3.25 8.75 -19.01
CA MET A 71 -3.41 8.15 -20.35
C MET A 71 -4.73 8.57 -21.01
N THR A 72 -5.36 9.65 -20.56
CA THR A 72 -6.53 10.20 -21.27
C THR A 72 -6.14 10.78 -22.63
N PRO A 73 -7.01 10.72 -23.66
CA PRO A 73 -6.71 11.31 -24.96
C PRO A 73 -6.34 12.80 -24.87
N ALA A 74 -6.95 13.53 -23.95
CA ALA A 74 -6.67 14.94 -23.71
C ALA A 74 -5.24 15.13 -23.17
N SER A 75 -4.85 14.36 -22.16
CA SER A 75 -3.52 14.40 -21.56
C SER A 75 -2.43 14.02 -22.56
N ILE A 76 -2.68 12.99 -23.39
CA ILE A 76 -1.74 12.59 -24.44
C ILE A 76 -1.54 13.74 -25.47
N LYS A 77 -2.63 14.34 -25.94
CA LYS A 77 -2.56 15.48 -26.89
C LYS A 77 -1.82 16.68 -26.28
N ASP A 78 -2.08 16.96 -25.02
CA ASP A 78 -1.42 18.05 -24.31
C ASP A 78 0.07 17.75 -24.10
N GLY A 79 0.43 16.53 -23.71
CA GLY A 79 1.83 16.10 -23.57
C GLY A 79 2.63 16.26 -24.87
N PHE A 80 2.05 15.98 -26.04
CA PHE A 80 2.71 16.22 -27.33
C PHE A 80 2.91 17.70 -27.64
N LYS A 81 2.10 18.60 -27.09
CA LYS A 81 2.31 20.05 -27.21
C LYS A 81 3.42 20.56 -26.28
N HIS A 82 3.67 19.86 -25.18
CA HIS A 82 4.60 20.25 -24.12
C HIS A 82 5.74 19.22 -23.95
N LEU A 83 6.37 18.83 -25.08
CA LEU A 83 7.52 17.93 -25.02
C LEU A 83 8.68 18.61 -24.31
N ARG A 84 9.29 17.89 -23.36
CA ARG A 84 10.50 18.34 -22.66
C ARG A 84 11.73 18.16 -23.54
N SER A 85 12.76 18.94 -23.29
CA SER A 85 14.06 18.80 -23.97
C SER A 85 14.85 17.60 -23.44
N ASP A 86 15.86 17.16 -24.17
CA ASP A 86 16.76 16.10 -23.72
C ASP A 86 17.61 16.55 -22.53
N GLU A 87 18.06 17.80 -22.55
CA GLU A 87 18.87 18.41 -21.49
C GLU A 87 18.16 18.41 -20.14
N GLU A 88 16.85 18.66 -20.12
CA GLU A 88 16.04 18.60 -18.88
C GLU A 88 15.99 17.19 -18.28
N MET A 89 16.24 16.16 -19.10
CA MET A 89 16.14 14.75 -18.68
C MET A 89 17.50 14.13 -18.31
N LEU A 90 18.62 14.78 -18.62
CA LEU A 90 19.96 14.26 -18.31
C LEU A 90 20.15 13.93 -16.81
N PRO A 91 19.78 14.78 -15.86
CA PRO A 91 19.95 14.45 -14.44
C PRO A 91 19.15 13.19 -14.02
N LEU A 92 17.97 12.95 -14.61
CA LEU A 92 17.18 11.75 -14.37
C LEU A 92 17.83 10.51 -14.99
N ALA A 93 18.40 10.66 -16.21
CA ALA A 93 19.15 9.61 -16.89
C ALA A 93 20.38 9.18 -16.07
N ASP A 94 21.17 10.15 -15.62
CA ASP A 94 22.36 9.92 -14.80
C ASP A 94 22.00 9.23 -13.48
N ALA A 95 20.94 9.67 -12.80
CA ALA A 95 20.45 9.01 -11.58
C ALA A 95 20.03 7.57 -11.83
N ALA A 96 19.43 7.27 -13.00
CA ALA A 96 19.01 5.92 -13.36
C ALA A 96 20.21 5.01 -13.67
N ILE A 97 21.21 5.52 -14.40
CA ILE A 97 22.46 4.82 -14.72
C ILE A 97 23.24 4.56 -13.44
N CYS A 98 23.49 5.57 -12.61
CA CYS A 98 24.20 5.43 -11.34
C CYS A 98 23.54 4.39 -10.43
N ARG A 99 22.22 4.34 -10.39
CA ARG A 99 21.49 3.31 -9.63
C ARG A 99 21.80 1.91 -10.14
N SER A 100 21.77 1.69 -11.47
CA SER A 100 22.03 0.41 -12.09
C SER A 100 23.47 -0.07 -11.83
N GLU A 101 24.43 0.83 -12.01
CA GLU A 101 25.85 0.56 -11.78
C GLU A 101 26.15 0.28 -10.30
N ALA A 102 25.57 1.06 -9.40
CA ALA A 102 25.69 0.84 -7.94
C ALA A 102 25.11 -0.51 -7.51
N ASP A 103 23.97 -0.93 -8.09
CA ASP A 103 23.39 -2.26 -7.82
C ASP A 103 24.34 -3.37 -8.25
N TRP A 104 24.97 -3.22 -9.42
CA TRP A 104 25.95 -4.18 -9.91
C TRP A 104 27.22 -4.22 -9.05
N LEU A 105 27.80 -3.04 -8.74
CA LEU A 105 29.02 -2.94 -7.94
C LEU A 105 28.85 -3.54 -6.54
N VAL A 106 27.76 -3.20 -5.84
CA VAL A 106 27.46 -3.75 -4.53
C VAL A 106 27.18 -5.25 -4.62
N GLY A 107 26.39 -5.65 -5.63
CA GLY A 107 26.02 -7.05 -5.83
C GLY A 107 27.24 -7.96 -6.06
N ILE A 108 28.10 -7.61 -7.03
CA ILE A 108 29.25 -8.45 -7.39
C ILE A 108 30.31 -8.49 -6.27
N ASN A 109 30.67 -7.33 -5.74
CA ASN A 109 31.73 -7.24 -4.75
C ASN A 109 31.28 -7.83 -3.40
N GLY A 110 30.09 -7.47 -2.93
CA GLY A 110 29.54 -8.00 -1.69
C GLY A 110 29.32 -9.50 -1.75
N THR A 111 28.74 -10.02 -2.84
CA THR A 111 28.53 -11.46 -3.00
C THR A 111 29.84 -12.24 -3.01
N ARG A 112 30.84 -11.76 -3.75
CA ARG A 112 32.17 -12.42 -3.78
C ARG A 112 32.85 -12.38 -2.42
N ALA A 113 32.87 -11.24 -1.73
CA ALA A 113 33.46 -11.09 -0.42
C ALA A 113 32.81 -11.99 0.62
N MET A 114 31.47 -11.98 0.69
CA MET A 114 30.73 -12.80 1.65
C MET A 114 30.80 -14.30 1.34
N THR A 115 30.80 -14.66 0.07
CA THR A 115 30.98 -16.06 -0.34
C THR A 115 32.39 -16.56 0.04
N ALA A 116 33.43 -15.77 -0.21
CA ALA A 116 34.80 -16.10 0.21
C ALA A 116 34.91 -16.19 1.73
N PHE A 117 34.31 -15.26 2.47
CA PHE A 117 34.30 -15.27 3.92
C PHE A 117 33.64 -16.54 4.49
N ASN A 118 32.45 -16.86 4.01
CA ASN A 118 31.68 -18.01 4.51
C ASN A 118 32.23 -19.37 4.03
N SER A 119 33.13 -19.38 3.04
CA SER A 119 33.76 -20.61 2.53
C SER A 119 35.13 -20.86 3.10
N LYS A 120 35.61 -20.07 4.07
CA LYS A 120 36.93 -20.23 4.68
C LYS A 120 37.15 -21.58 5.42
N SER A 121 36.08 -22.13 5.97
CA SER A 121 36.07 -23.38 6.70
C SER A 121 35.94 -24.63 5.82
N GLY A 122 36.00 -24.48 4.50
CA GLY A 122 35.76 -25.51 3.49
C GLY A 122 34.37 -25.45 2.84
N GLY A 123 34.29 -26.06 1.65
CA GLY A 123 33.08 -26.02 0.83
C GLY A 123 32.89 -24.71 0.07
N PHE A 124 31.80 -24.63 -0.71
CA PHE A 124 31.39 -23.41 -1.44
C PHE A 124 30.02 -22.94 -0.94
N HIS A 125 30.02 -21.86 -0.17
CA HIS A 125 28.81 -21.30 0.44
C HIS A 125 28.46 -19.97 -0.21
N LYS A 126 27.73 -20.01 -1.36
CA LYS A 126 27.30 -18.82 -2.07
C LYS A 126 26.41 -17.95 -1.17
N THR A 127 26.89 -16.75 -0.85
CA THR A 127 26.20 -15.78 -0.01
C THR A 127 25.90 -14.52 -0.81
N PRO A 128 24.69 -14.41 -1.39
CA PRO A 128 24.32 -13.25 -2.21
C PRO A 128 24.15 -11.99 -1.35
N VAL A 129 24.64 -10.87 -1.90
CA VAL A 129 24.49 -9.53 -1.31
C VAL A 129 23.83 -8.62 -2.35
N GLY A 130 22.95 -7.73 -1.90
CA GLY A 130 22.32 -6.76 -2.76
C GLY A 130 21.76 -5.57 -1.97
N ARG A 131 21.61 -4.44 -2.64
CA ARG A 131 21.18 -3.17 -2.03
C ARG A 131 19.74 -3.21 -1.47
N VAL A 132 18.91 -4.12 -1.90
CA VAL A 132 17.54 -4.29 -1.40
C VAL A 132 17.44 -5.52 -0.51
N GLN A 133 17.88 -6.68 -0.99
CA GLN A 133 17.69 -7.94 -0.27
C GLN A 133 18.44 -7.99 1.05
N THR A 134 19.67 -7.48 1.12
CA THR A 134 20.47 -7.53 2.35
C THR A 134 19.92 -6.63 3.45
N PRO A 135 19.57 -5.34 3.20
CA PRO A 135 18.90 -4.53 4.22
C PRO A 135 17.53 -5.10 4.64
N THR A 136 16.78 -5.69 3.72
CA THR A 136 15.50 -6.34 4.05
C THR A 136 15.71 -7.51 5.00
N LEU A 137 16.72 -8.35 4.74
CA LEU A 137 17.10 -9.45 5.63
C LEU A 137 17.56 -8.92 7.00
N ALA A 138 18.36 -7.85 7.02
CA ALA A 138 18.82 -7.24 8.27
C ALA A 138 17.65 -6.77 9.16
N ILE A 139 16.63 -6.12 8.58
CA ILE A 139 15.41 -5.71 9.30
C ILE A 139 14.70 -6.93 9.91
N LEU A 140 14.62 -8.05 9.17
CA LEU A 140 14.00 -9.27 9.68
C LEU A 140 14.82 -9.89 10.82
N VAL A 141 16.15 -9.94 10.67
CA VAL A 141 17.07 -10.45 11.72
C VAL A 141 16.98 -9.61 12.98
N GLU A 142 17.03 -8.28 12.87
CA GLU A 142 16.86 -7.39 14.02
C GLU A 142 15.52 -7.61 14.73
N ARG A 143 14.43 -7.82 13.96
CA ARG A 143 13.12 -8.14 14.52
C ARG A 143 13.13 -9.48 15.26
N GLU A 144 13.70 -10.52 14.66
CA GLU A 144 13.83 -11.84 15.28
C GLU A 144 14.69 -11.81 16.55
N GLU A 145 15.78 -11.04 16.55
CA GLU A 145 16.60 -10.85 17.75
C GLU A 145 15.84 -10.14 18.87
N LYS A 146 15.05 -9.13 18.55
CA LYS A 146 14.17 -8.47 19.54
C LYS A 146 13.15 -9.45 20.12
N ILE A 147 12.56 -10.33 19.29
CA ILE A 147 11.66 -11.38 19.74
C ILE A 147 12.37 -12.38 20.65
N LYS A 148 13.56 -12.85 20.26
CA LYS A 148 14.35 -13.79 21.08
C LYS A 148 14.80 -13.21 22.43
N ARG A 149 15.06 -11.92 22.48
CA ARG A 149 15.44 -11.20 23.71
C ARG A 149 14.24 -10.68 24.50
N PHE A 150 13.01 -10.94 24.01
CA PHE A 150 11.81 -10.47 24.69
C PHE A 150 11.65 -11.18 26.04
N VAL A 151 11.57 -10.39 27.09
CA VAL A 151 11.28 -10.86 28.44
C VAL A 151 9.84 -10.47 28.77
N PRO A 152 8.93 -11.46 28.93
CA PRO A 152 7.54 -11.16 29.28
C PRO A 152 7.47 -10.55 30.68
N LYS A 153 6.55 -9.61 30.85
CA LYS A 153 6.21 -9.01 32.13
C LYS A 153 4.74 -9.25 32.39
N ASP A 154 4.44 -9.75 33.57
CA ASP A 154 3.06 -9.97 33.99
C ASP A 154 2.39 -8.62 34.30
N TYR A 155 1.15 -8.50 33.91
CA TYR A 155 0.29 -7.39 34.29
C TYR A 155 -1.12 -7.95 34.55
N TRP A 156 -1.89 -7.18 35.31
CA TRP A 156 -3.26 -7.52 35.68
C TRP A 156 -4.21 -6.49 35.10
N GLU A 157 -5.40 -6.95 34.75
CA GLU A 157 -6.55 -6.11 34.43
C GLU A 157 -7.68 -6.49 35.38
N VAL A 158 -8.46 -5.49 35.83
CA VAL A 158 -9.63 -5.71 36.64
C VAL A 158 -10.86 -5.48 35.77
N HIS A 159 -11.67 -6.52 35.60
CA HIS A 159 -12.93 -6.45 34.91
C HIS A 159 -14.08 -6.63 35.92
N ALA A 160 -15.12 -5.81 35.80
CA ALA A 160 -16.31 -5.91 36.61
C ALA A 160 -17.55 -6.07 35.73
N THR A 161 -18.43 -6.97 36.12
CA THR A 161 -19.77 -7.10 35.55
C THR A 161 -20.74 -6.28 36.37
N PHE A 162 -21.46 -5.38 35.73
CA PHE A 162 -22.45 -4.51 36.34
C PHE A 162 -23.86 -4.95 35.87
N SER A 163 -24.76 -5.16 36.82
CA SER A 163 -26.14 -5.50 36.54
C SER A 163 -27.02 -4.27 36.63
N VAL A 164 -27.82 -4.02 35.61
CA VAL A 164 -28.81 -2.94 35.54
C VAL A 164 -30.15 -3.53 35.03
N THR A 165 -31.23 -2.75 35.12
CA THR A 165 -32.57 -3.21 34.68
C THR A 165 -32.58 -3.72 33.22
N ALA A 166 -31.75 -3.16 32.37
CA ALA A 166 -31.67 -3.53 30.95
C ALA A 166 -30.76 -4.73 30.66
N GLY A 167 -30.09 -5.31 31.66
CA GLY A 167 -29.17 -6.46 31.51
C GLY A 167 -27.78 -6.15 32.10
N ASP A 168 -26.83 -7.03 31.80
CA ASP A 168 -25.49 -6.95 32.33
C ASP A 168 -24.52 -6.32 31.28
N TYR A 169 -23.52 -5.62 31.77
CA TYR A 169 -22.41 -5.13 30.93
C TYR A 169 -21.09 -5.25 31.68
N VAL A 170 -20.00 -5.36 30.93
CA VAL A 170 -18.64 -5.48 31.48
C VAL A 170 -17.92 -4.14 31.34
N GLY A 171 -17.31 -3.69 32.44
CA GLY A 171 -16.40 -2.56 32.46
C GLY A 171 -14.97 -3.01 32.81
N ARG A 172 -13.98 -2.43 32.16
CA ARG A 172 -12.57 -2.63 32.47
C ARG A 172 -12.05 -1.43 33.25
N TRP A 173 -11.39 -1.70 34.39
CA TRP A 173 -10.80 -0.67 35.21
C TRP A 173 -9.78 0.16 34.43
N ILE A 174 -9.74 1.46 34.67
CA ILE A 174 -8.77 2.40 34.11
C ILE A 174 -8.23 3.32 35.21
N ASP A 175 -6.95 3.66 35.08
CA ASP A 175 -6.33 4.71 35.87
C ASP A 175 -6.56 6.06 35.20
N GLU A 176 -7.47 6.88 35.72
CA GLU A 176 -7.77 8.21 35.16
C GLU A 176 -6.58 9.18 35.23
N LYS A 177 -5.70 8.98 36.20
CA LYS A 177 -4.48 9.77 36.36
C LYS A 177 -3.35 9.33 35.46
N PHE A 178 -3.61 8.31 34.63
CA PHE A 178 -2.60 7.79 33.73
C PHE A 178 -2.14 8.84 32.71
N ALA A 179 -0.89 9.25 32.83
CA ALA A 179 -0.20 10.04 31.81
C ALA A 179 0.72 9.11 31.00
N LYS A 180 0.61 9.14 29.68
CA LYS A 180 1.56 8.40 28.81
C LYS A 180 2.97 8.95 29.06
N ALA A 181 3.77 8.22 29.82
CA ALA A 181 5.18 8.52 29.97
C ALA A 181 5.88 8.36 28.62
N LYS A 182 6.64 9.37 28.22
CA LYS A 182 7.52 9.29 27.04
C LYS A 182 8.87 8.83 27.53
N LYS A 183 9.38 7.73 26.99
CA LYS A 183 10.74 7.29 27.15
C LYS A 183 11.47 7.60 25.83
N ASP A 184 12.54 8.38 25.91
CA ASP A 184 13.34 8.80 24.74
C ASP A 184 12.54 9.45 23.61
N GLY A 185 11.48 10.20 23.95
CA GLY A 185 10.62 10.89 22.99
C GLY A 185 9.48 10.04 22.41
N GLU A 186 9.48 8.71 22.60
CA GLU A 186 8.42 7.80 22.19
C GLU A 186 7.57 7.32 23.38
N ALA A 187 6.28 7.14 23.14
CA ALA A 187 5.39 6.59 24.14
C ALA A 187 5.69 5.08 24.31
N ASP A 188 5.97 4.63 25.53
CA ASP A 188 6.10 3.21 25.82
C ASP A 188 4.78 2.50 25.51
N PRO A 189 4.75 1.56 24.55
CA PRO A 189 3.51 0.88 24.14
C PRO A 189 2.95 -0.05 25.22
N ASP A 190 3.76 -0.42 26.20
CA ASP A 190 3.34 -1.31 27.29
C ASP A 190 2.62 -0.57 28.40
N LEU A 191 2.82 0.75 28.51
CA LEU A 191 2.13 1.57 29.50
C LEU A 191 0.73 1.94 28.98
N ARG A 192 -0.29 1.42 29.64
CA ARG A 192 -1.71 1.66 29.32
C ARG A 192 -2.50 1.92 30.61
N ALA A 193 -3.54 2.73 30.51
CA ALA A 193 -4.39 3.10 31.63
C ALA A 193 -5.07 1.89 32.32
N GLU A 194 -5.31 0.82 31.57
CA GLU A 194 -5.94 -0.39 32.05
C GLU A 194 -4.99 -1.42 32.66
N ARG A 195 -3.66 -1.25 32.52
CA ARG A 195 -2.68 -2.22 33.00
C ARG A 195 -2.21 -1.91 34.41
N ILE A 196 -2.24 -2.89 35.28
CA ILE A 196 -1.75 -2.84 36.66
C ILE A 196 -0.54 -3.77 36.75
N TRP A 197 0.59 -3.25 37.19
CA TRP A 197 1.88 -3.99 37.20
C TRP A 197 2.11 -4.74 38.53
N GLU A 198 1.24 -4.55 39.53
CA GLU A 198 1.34 -5.19 40.82
C GLU A 198 0.05 -5.96 41.14
N GLU A 199 0.17 -7.26 41.38
CA GLU A 199 -0.96 -8.13 41.70
C GLU A 199 -1.73 -7.62 42.93
N LYS A 200 -1.00 -7.26 43.99
CA LYS A 200 -1.59 -6.75 45.24
C LYS A 200 -2.49 -5.53 44.98
N ARG A 201 -2.11 -4.65 44.08
CA ARG A 201 -2.91 -3.49 43.67
C ARG A 201 -4.18 -3.91 42.97
N ALA A 202 -4.08 -4.88 42.04
CA ALA A 202 -5.25 -5.40 41.34
C ALA A 202 -6.24 -6.07 42.31
N GLN A 203 -5.76 -6.91 43.23
CA GLN A 203 -6.57 -7.55 44.26
C GLN A 203 -7.22 -6.53 45.21
N ALA A 204 -6.50 -5.48 45.60
CA ALA A 204 -7.06 -4.43 46.45
C ALA A 204 -8.19 -3.65 45.74
N ILE A 205 -8.06 -3.38 44.41
CA ILE A 205 -9.11 -2.75 43.62
C ILE A 205 -10.33 -3.66 43.56
N LYS A 206 -10.14 -4.97 43.26
CA LYS A 206 -11.22 -5.95 43.25
C LYS A 206 -12.00 -5.96 44.58
N ALA A 207 -11.30 -6.13 45.70
CA ALA A 207 -11.90 -6.21 47.03
C ALA A 207 -12.68 -4.92 47.41
N LYS A 208 -12.23 -3.77 46.95
CA LYS A 208 -12.92 -2.50 47.22
C LYS A 208 -14.17 -2.28 46.39
N CYS A 209 -14.24 -2.90 45.19
CA CYS A 209 -15.33 -2.66 44.24
C CYS A 209 -16.38 -3.78 44.27
N GLU A 210 -16.01 -4.99 44.67
CA GLU A 210 -16.91 -6.17 44.65
C GLU A 210 -18.14 -5.95 45.52
N GLY A 211 -19.33 -6.19 44.96
CA GLY A 211 -20.61 -6.01 45.62
C GLY A 211 -21.01 -4.55 45.92
N LYS A 212 -20.29 -3.59 45.41
CA LYS A 212 -20.60 -2.14 45.61
C LYS A 212 -21.40 -1.58 44.42
N PRO A 213 -22.34 -0.66 44.67
CA PRO A 213 -23.03 0.04 43.59
C PRO A 213 -22.09 0.97 42.88
N GLY A 214 -22.35 1.16 41.57
CA GLY A 214 -21.62 2.09 40.72
C GLY A 214 -22.50 3.24 40.22
N ILE A 215 -21.91 4.40 40.05
CA ILE A 215 -22.54 5.57 39.40
C ILE A 215 -22.09 5.56 37.94
N ILE A 216 -23.05 5.69 37.02
CA ILE A 216 -22.81 5.61 35.59
C ILE A 216 -22.82 6.99 34.96
N GLU A 217 -21.78 7.31 34.22
CA GLU A 217 -21.73 8.41 33.26
C GLU A 217 -21.61 7.81 31.87
N GLU A 218 -22.47 8.27 30.96
CA GLU A 218 -22.50 7.76 29.58
C GLU A 218 -22.46 8.92 28.60
N GLU A 219 -21.59 8.82 27.61
CA GLU A 219 -21.48 9.76 26.51
C GLU A 219 -21.53 9.01 25.18
N SER A 220 -22.43 9.45 24.28
CA SER A 220 -22.51 8.92 22.93
C SER A 220 -22.08 9.97 21.91
N LYS A 221 -21.11 9.61 21.07
CA LYS A 221 -20.58 10.51 20.02
C LYS A 221 -20.75 9.88 18.64
N PRO A 222 -21.29 10.62 17.65
CA PRO A 222 -21.26 10.19 16.28
C PRO A 222 -19.82 10.24 15.75
N THR A 223 -19.40 9.20 15.05
CA THR A 223 -18.09 9.12 14.43
C THR A 223 -18.24 8.68 12.98
N THR A 224 -17.34 9.12 12.12
CA THR A 224 -17.31 8.73 10.73
C THR A 224 -16.05 7.98 10.40
N GLN A 225 -16.15 6.98 9.53
CA GLN A 225 -15.02 6.20 9.04
C GLN A 225 -15.00 6.25 7.52
N ALA A 226 -14.01 6.96 6.97
CA ALA A 226 -13.78 6.95 5.53
C ALA A 226 -13.28 5.58 5.04
N SER A 227 -13.55 5.26 3.77
CA SER A 227 -13.00 4.07 3.12
C SER A 227 -11.47 4.09 3.14
N PRO A 228 -10.78 2.96 3.09
CA PRO A 228 -9.35 2.94 2.73
C PRO A 228 -9.15 3.56 1.34
N LEU A 229 -7.93 4.04 1.03
CA LEU A 229 -7.56 4.54 -0.30
C LEU A 229 -7.55 3.40 -1.34
N LEU A 230 -7.43 3.75 -2.62
CA LEU A 230 -7.20 2.79 -3.71
C LEU A 230 -5.95 1.93 -3.43
N PHE A 231 -5.79 0.87 -4.20
CA PHE A 231 -4.65 -0.02 -4.05
C PHE A 231 -3.42 0.49 -4.82
N ASP A 232 -2.29 0.50 -4.13
CA ASP A 232 -0.96 0.28 -4.67
C ASP A 232 -0.64 -1.22 -4.65
N LEU A 233 0.50 -1.64 -5.21
CA LEU A 233 0.88 -3.05 -5.22
C LEU A 233 1.01 -3.62 -3.81
N THR A 234 1.68 -2.92 -2.91
CA THR A 234 1.95 -3.40 -1.55
C THR A 234 0.67 -3.61 -0.75
N SER A 235 -0.26 -2.66 -0.80
CA SER A 235 -1.54 -2.80 -0.08
C SER A 235 -2.43 -3.88 -0.69
N LEU A 236 -2.40 -4.07 -2.02
CA LEU A 236 -3.09 -5.17 -2.68
C LEU A 236 -2.54 -6.53 -2.22
N GLN A 237 -1.21 -6.68 -2.20
CA GLN A 237 -0.55 -7.90 -1.73
C GLN A 237 -0.88 -8.21 -0.26
N ARG A 238 -0.85 -7.21 0.61
CA ARG A 238 -1.19 -7.39 2.04
C ARG A 238 -2.64 -7.82 2.24
N GLU A 239 -3.58 -7.21 1.54
CA GLU A 239 -4.99 -7.54 1.68
C GLU A 239 -5.32 -8.89 1.03
N ALA A 240 -4.75 -9.22 -0.12
CA ALA A 240 -4.88 -10.53 -0.76
C ALA A 240 -4.30 -11.66 0.11
N ASN A 241 -3.17 -11.42 0.77
CA ASN A 241 -2.60 -12.36 1.73
C ASN A 241 -3.53 -12.57 2.93
N GLY A 242 -4.01 -11.50 3.55
CA GLY A 242 -4.90 -11.59 4.72
C GLY A 242 -6.24 -12.26 4.44
N ARG A 243 -6.80 -12.09 3.22
CA ARG A 243 -8.10 -12.65 2.85
C ARG A 243 -8.03 -14.05 2.23
N PHE A 244 -7.00 -14.30 1.42
CA PHE A 244 -6.93 -15.49 0.55
C PHE A 244 -5.67 -16.33 0.79
N GLY A 245 -4.75 -15.89 1.63
CA GLY A 245 -3.46 -16.55 1.83
C GLY A 245 -2.49 -16.45 0.63
N PHE A 246 -2.78 -15.58 -0.34
CA PHE A 246 -1.93 -15.44 -1.51
C PHE A 246 -0.58 -14.80 -1.15
N SER A 247 0.50 -15.38 -1.66
CA SER A 247 1.82 -14.77 -1.52
C SER A 247 1.91 -13.45 -2.31
N ALA A 248 2.85 -12.59 -1.94
CA ALA A 248 3.12 -11.37 -2.70
C ALA A 248 3.43 -11.66 -4.18
N LYS A 249 4.20 -12.73 -4.45
CA LYS A 249 4.53 -13.19 -5.81
C LYS A 249 3.28 -13.64 -6.58
N THR A 250 2.42 -14.42 -5.95
CA THR A 250 1.17 -14.92 -6.54
C THR A 250 0.23 -13.75 -6.85
N THR A 251 0.05 -12.83 -5.91
CA THR A 251 -0.80 -11.64 -6.09
C THR A 251 -0.33 -10.79 -7.25
N LEU A 252 0.99 -10.54 -7.35
CA LEU A 252 1.55 -9.80 -8.48
C LEU A 252 1.33 -10.52 -9.81
N ALA A 253 1.55 -11.84 -9.88
CA ALA A 253 1.35 -12.60 -11.11
C ALA A 253 -0.11 -12.56 -11.58
N LEU A 254 -1.07 -12.68 -10.68
CA LEU A 254 -2.51 -12.56 -10.97
C LEU A 254 -2.89 -11.15 -11.44
N ALA A 255 -2.42 -10.12 -10.76
CA ALA A 255 -2.66 -8.72 -11.15
C ALA A 255 -2.01 -8.40 -12.51
N GLN A 256 -0.82 -8.95 -12.78
CA GLN A 256 -0.14 -8.83 -14.06
C GLN A 256 -0.95 -9.50 -15.19
N SER A 257 -1.50 -10.70 -14.96
CA SER A 257 -2.39 -11.38 -15.92
C SER A 257 -3.66 -10.56 -16.20
N LEU A 258 -4.27 -10.00 -15.16
CA LEU A 258 -5.44 -9.12 -15.30
C LEU A 258 -5.14 -7.84 -16.09
N TYR A 259 -3.92 -7.32 -16.00
CA TYR A 259 -3.44 -6.19 -16.80
C TYR A 259 -3.07 -6.58 -18.23
N GLU A 260 -2.20 -7.60 -18.42
CA GLU A 260 -1.60 -7.90 -19.73
C GLU A 260 -2.53 -8.74 -20.63
N ARG A 261 -3.13 -9.78 -20.06
CA ARG A 261 -3.95 -10.74 -20.81
C ARG A 261 -5.41 -10.29 -20.91
N HIS A 262 -6.01 -9.98 -19.76
CA HIS A 262 -7.44 -9.66 -19.67
C HIS A 262 -7.74 -8.19 -19.90
N LYS A 263 -6.75 -7.30 -19.79
CA LYS A 263 -6.89 -5.84 -19.90
C LYS A 263 -7.93 -5.27 -18.92
N ALA A 264 -8.23 -5.99 -17.85
CA ALA A 264 -9.29 -5.68 -16.91
C ALA A 264 -8.84 -4.78 -15.73
N LEU A 265 -7.55 -4.71 -15.45
CA LEU A 265 -6.96 -3.82 -14.44
C LEU A 265 -5.91 -2.89 -15.06
N THR A 266 -5.64 -1.78 -14.39
CA THR A 266 -4.51 -0.89 -14.70
C THR A 266 -3.18 -1.52 -14.27
N TYR A 267 -2.06 -0.90 -14.65
CA TYR A 267 -0.72 -1.43 -14.39
C TYR A 267 -0.49 -1.69 -12.89
N PRO A 268 -0.14 -2.91 -12.48
CA PRO A 268 -0.14 -3.29 -11.07
C PRO A 268 1.13 -2.89 -10.30
N ARG A 269 2.24 -2.56 -11.00
CA ARG A 269 3.49 -2.18 -10.32
C ARG A 269 3.51 -0.68 -10.08
N THR A 270 2.68 -0.23 -9.17
CA THR A 270 2.57 1.17 -8.76
C THR A 270 2.67 1.31 -7.25
N ASP A 271 3.22 2.41 -6.80
CA ASP A 271 3.26 2.85 -5.40
C ASP A 271 2.20 3.91 -5.10
N SER A 272 1.51 4.40 -6.14
CA SER A 272 0.46 5.39 -6.01
C SER A 272 -0.89 4.77 -5.61
N ARG A 273 -1.60 5.47 -4.75
CA ARG A 273 -2.98 5.17 -4.32
C ARG A 273 -3.98 6.21 -4.79
N HIS A 274 -3.56 7.03 -5.76
CA HIS A 274 -4.32 8.17 -6.27
C HIS A 274 -4.49 8.06 -7.78
N LEU A 275 -5.45 8.83 -8.28
CA LEU A 275 -5.75 8.96 -9.70
C LEU A 275 -5.37 10.36 -10.19
N PRO A 276 -5.04 10.52 -11.49
CA PRO A 276 -4.91 11.82 -12.11
C PRO A 276 -6.22 12.62 -12.04
N GLU A 277 -6.12 13.93 -11.95
CA GLU A 277 -7.30 14.79 -11.80
C GLU A 277 -8.24 14.79 -12.99
N ASP A 278 -7.74 14.51 -14.17
CA ASP A 278 -8.50 14.38 -15.42
C ASP A 278 -9.20 13.01 -15.59
N TYR A 279 -9.03 12.09 -14.62
CA TYR A 279 -9.59 10.74 -14.68
C TYR A 279 -11.06 10.65 -14.25
N VAL A 280 -11.68 11.72 -13.75
CA VAL A 280 -13.07 11.72 -13.28
C VAL A 280 -14.05 11.17 -14.33
N PRO A 281 -13.99 11.57 -15.63
CA PRO A 281 -14.85 10.99 -16.66
C PRO A 281 -14.62 9.50 -16.89
N VAL A 282 -13.35 9.06 -16.87
CA VAL A 282 -12.99 7.63 -17.03
C VAL A 282 -13.52 6.82 -15.85
N VAL A 283 -13.41 7.33 -14.63
CA VAL A 283 -13.98 6.70 -13.44
C VAL A 283 -15.48 6.52 -13.59
N LYS A 284 -16.21 7.52 -14.08
CA LYS A 284 -17.64 7.43 -14.33
C LYS A 284 -17.97 6.31 -15.33
N GLN A 285 -17.27 6.28 -16.46
CA GLN A 285 -17.39 5.21 -17.46
C GLN A 285 -17.05 3.83 -16.87
N THR A 286 -16.08 3.75 -15.96
CA THR A 286 -15.75 2.49 -15.26
C THR A 286 -16.90 2.03 -14.36
N PHE A 287 -17.61 2.94 -13.69
CA PHE A 287 -18.82 2.59 -12.95
C PHE A 287 -19.96 2.14 -13.87
N GLU A 288 -20.15 2.78 -15.02
CA GLU A 288 -21.11 2.37 -16.05
C GLU A 288 -20.78 0.95 -16.54
N MET A 289 -19.53 0.67 -16.88
CA MET A 289 -19.07 -0.68 -17.25
C MET A 289 -19.34 -1.70 -16.13
N LEU A 290 -19.06 -1.39 -14.88
CA LEU A 290 -19.31 -2.29 -13.75
C LEU A 290 -20.81 -2.54 -13.55
N ALA A 291 -21.67 -1.55 -13.78
CA ALA A 291 -23.13 -1.68 -13.71
C ALA A 291 -23.65 -2.65 -14.78
N ASP A 292 -23.06 -2.61 -15.98
CA ASP A 292 -23.47 -3.42 -17.14
C ASP A 292 -22.72 -4.76 -17.24
N SER A 293 -21.72 -5.01 -16.38
CA SER A 293 -20.82 -6.15 -16.48
C SER A 293 -21.45 -7.53 -16.21
N GLY A 294 -22.69 -7.59 -15.73
CA GLY A 294 -23.34 -8.82 -15.30
C GLY A 294 -22.81 -9.40 -13.97
N LEU A 295 -21.86 -8.74 -13.33
CA LEU A 295 -21.33 -9.13 -12.01
C LEU A 295 -22.35 -8.76 -10.92
N LYS A 296 -23.28 -9.66 -10.65
CA LYS A 296 -24.46 -9.47 -9.76
C LYS A 296 -24.11 -8.89 -8.38
N HIS A 297 -22.92 -9.15 -7.88
CA HIS A 297 -22.44 -8.69 -6.57
C HIS A 297 -21.75 -7.31 -6.60
N LEU A 298 -21.48 -6.75 -7.79
CA LEU A 298 -20.86 -5.43 -7.97
C LEU A 298 -21.82 -4.44 -8.64
N ALA A 299 -22.56 -4.88 -9.65
CA ALA A 299 -23.45 -4.04 -10.45
C ALA A 299 -24.45 -3.20 -9.64
N PRO A 300 -25.14 -3.71 -8.60
CA PRO A 300 -26.05 -2.90 -7.81
C PRO A 300 -25.36 -1.72 -7.12
N HIS A 301 -24.13 -1.92 -6.61
CA HIS A 301 -23.36 -0.85 -5.96
C HIS A 301 -22.91 0.20 -6.98
N ALA A 302 -22.50 -0.23 -8.18
CA ALA A 302 -22.16 0.70 -9.26
C ALA A 302 -23.37 1.58 -9.66
N LEU A 303 -24.54 0.99 -9.82
CA LEU A 303 -25.79 1.71 -10.09
C LEU A 303 -26.13 2.72 -8.99
N VAL A 304 -26.00 2.33 -7.72
CA VAL A 304 -26.21 3.25 -6.58
C VAL A 304 -25.27 4.45 -6.68
N ALA A 305 -23.99 4.22 -6.95
CA ALA A 305 -23.00 5.30 -7.03
C ALA A 305 -23.30 6.27 -8.17
N LEU A 306 -23.77 5.78 -9.32
CA LEU A 306 -24.16 6.59 -10.47
C LEU A 306 -25.44 7.41 -10.16
N ASN A 307 -26.48 6.75 -9.67
CA ASN A 307 -27.77 7.37 -9.36
C ASN A 307 -27.68 8.43 -8.26
N GLN A 308 -26.82 8.20 -7.28
CA GLN A 308 -26.58 9.12 -6.16
C GLN A 308 -25.48 10.16 -6.46
N SER A 309 -24.93 10.18 -7.66
CA SER A 309 -23.84 11.09 -8.06
C SER A 309 -22.64 11.07 -7.13
N TYR A 310 -22.28 9.88 -6.62
CA TYR A 310 -21.12 9.72 -5.75
C TYR A 310 -19.80 9.90 -6.50
N VAL A 311 -19.79 9.65 -7.82
CA VAL A 311 -18.62 9.79 -8.67
C VAL A 311 -18.37 11.27 -8.98
N ARG A 312 -17.49 11.87 -8.21
CA ARG A 312 -17.11 13.29 -8.33
C ARG A 312 -15.63 13.49 -8.02
N LYS A 313 -15.08 14.66 -8.34
CA LYS A 313 -13.69 14.99 -7.99
C LYS A 313 -13.56 15.08 -6.47
N ILE A 314 -12.87 14.11 -5.87
CA ILE A 314 -12.58 14.04 -4.44
C ILE A 314 -11.06 14.22 -4.26
N PRO A 315 -10.58 15.29 -3.60
CA PRO A 315 -9.13 15.56 -3.46
C PRO A 315 -8.35 14.42 -2.81
N ARG A 316 -9.01 13.61 -2.01
CA ARG A 316 -8.45 12.43 -1.37
C ARG A 316 -8.12 11.31 -2.37
N VAL A 317 -8.78 11.28 -3.52
CA VAL A 317 -8.63 10.25 -4.57
C VAL A 317 -7.87 10.79 -5.77
N PHE A 318 -8.14 12.03 -6.17
CA PHE A 318 -7.56 12.67 -7.34
C PHE A 318 -6.52 13.72 -6.90
N ASP A 319 -5.24 13.42 -7.09
CA ASP A 319 -4.13 14.33 -6.77
C ASP A 319 -2.93 14.01 -7.69
N ASN A 320 -2.68 14.83 -8.70
CA ASN A 320 -1.58 14.66 -9.64
C ASN A 320 -0.21 14.60 -8.97
N ARG A 321 -0.02 15.27 -7.82
CA ARG A 321 1.27 15.31 -7.10
C ARG A 321 1.60 13.98 -6.43
N LYS A 322 0.60 13.11 -6.26
CA LYS A 322 0.71 11.79 -5.63
C LYS A 322 0.65 10.65 -6.65
N VAL A 323 0.64 11.00 -7.93
CA VAL A 323 0.80 10.05 -9.03
C VAL A 323 2.26 10.12 -9.47
N SER A 324 2.99 9.01 -9.31
CA SER A 324 4.36 8.86 -9.79
C SER A 324 4.38 8.48 -11.28
N ASP A 325 5.05 7.40 -11.63
CA ASP A 325 5.10 6.85 -12.99
C ASP A 325 3.75 6.27 -13.41
N HIS A 326 3.02 5.73 -12.44
CA HIS A 326 1.72 5.09 -12.62
C HIS A 326 0.76 5.51 -11.50
N PHE A 327 -0.52 5.57 -11.81
CA PHE A 327 -1.58 5.79 -10.84
C PHE A 327 -2.04 4.47 -10.19
N ALA A 328 -2.99 4.54 -9.26
CA ALA A 328 -3.50 3.42 -8.49
C ALA A 328 -4.05 2.27 -9.36
N ILE A 329 -4.08 1.07 -8.80
CA ILE A 329 -4.66 -0.11 -9.42
C ILE A 329 -6.18 0.00 -9.36
N ILE A 330 -6.83 0.09 -10.53
CA ILE A 330 -8.28 0.18 -10.69
C ILE A 330 -8.77 -0.71 -11.85
N PRO A 331 -10.06 -1.05 -11.90
CA PRO A 331 -10.65 -1.64 -13.10
C PRO A 331 -10.53 -0.70 -14.29
N THR A 332 -10.37 -1.27 -15.47
CA THR A 332 -10.40 -0.54 -16.75
C THR A 332 -11.84 -0.48 -17.29
N LEU A 333 -12.00 0.06 -18.49
CA LEU A 333 -13.29 0.02 -19.22
C LEU A 333 -13.61 -1.36 -19.83
N GLN A 334 -12.67 -2.29 -19.75
CA GLN A 334 -12.86 -3.66 -20.25
C GLN A 334 -13.53 -4.52 -19.17
N ALA A 335 -14.72 -5.03 -19.46
CA ALA A 335 -15.40 -5.98 -18.58
C ALA A 335 -14.57 -7.28 -18.45
N PRO A 336 -14.41 -7.83 -17.25
CA PRO A 336 -13.65 -9.05 -17.06
C PRO A 336 -14.38 -10.25 -17.70
N SER A 337 -13.64 -11.10 -18.40
CA SER A 337 -14.16 -12.34 -18.98
C SER A 337 -13.12 -13.46 -18.91
N GLY A 338 -13.58 -14.71 -18.75
CA GLY A 338 -12.70 -15.89 -18.74
C GLY A 338 -11.65 -15.90 -17.64
N LEU A 339 -11.94 -15.28 -16.50
CA LEU A 339 -11.05 -15.24 -15.35
C LEU A 339 -11.03 -16.59 -14.63
N SER A 340 -9.85 -17.02 -14.18
CA SER A 340 -9.72 -18.08 -13.19
C SER A 340 -10.30 -17.62 -11.83
N GLU A 341 -10.61 -18.56 -10.94
CA GLU A 341 -11.10 -18.25 -9.59
C GLU A 341 -10.15 -17.30 -8.84
N ALA A 342 -8.85 -17.52 -8.95
CA ALA A 342 -7.86 -16.68 -8.29
C ALA A 342 -7.80 -15.26 -8.90
N GLU A 343 -7.89 -15.12 -10.21
CA GLU A 343 -7.97 -13.84 -10.90
C GLU A 343 -9.27 -13.10 -10.53
N GLN A 344 -10.40 -13.82 -10.44
CA GLN A 344 -11.67 -13.26 -10.01
C GLN A 344 -11.58 -12.67 -8.59
N LYS A 345 -10.93 -13.38 -7.65
CA LYS A 345 -10.71 -12.90 -6.29
C LYS A 345 -9.92 -11.58 -6.26
N ILE A 346 -8.87 -11.46 -7.06
CA ILE A 346 -8.07 -10.22 -7.16
C ILE A 346 -8.87 -9.11 -7.83
N TYR A 347 -9.58 -9.42 -8.92
CA TYR A 347 -10.42 -8.44 -9.60
C TYR A 347 -11.50 -7.88 -8.68
N ASP A 348 -12.24 -8.75 -7.97
CA ASP A 348 -13.26 -8.37 -6.99
C ASP A 348 -12.71 -7.48 -5.88
N LEU A 349 -11.53 -7.83 -5.37
CA LEU A 349 -10.87 -7.06 -4.32
C LEU A 349 -10.60 -5.63 -4.79
N VAL A 350 -10.06 -5.47 -6.00
CA VAL A 350 -9.77 -4.17 -6.61
C VAL A 350 -11.05 -3.41 -6.92
N ALA A 351 -12.04 -4.05 -7.54
CA ALA A 351 -13.30 -3.42 -7.93
C ALA A 351 -14.09 -2.91 -6.71
N ARG A 352 -14.19 -3.72 -5.63
CA ARG A 352 -14.82 -3.29 -4.37
C ARG A 352 -14.11 -2.10 -3.75
N ARG A 353 -12.77 -2.10 -3.72
CA ARG A 353 -11.98 -0.99 -3.21
C ARG A 353 -12.15 0.27 -4.06
N PHE A 354 -12.15 0.12 -5.37
CA PHE A 354 -12.41 1.20 -6.33
C PHE A 354 -13.77 1.85 -6.09
N MET A 355 -14.83 1.07 -5.94
CA MET A 355 -16.15 1.63 -5.64
C MET A 355 -16.21 2.28 -4.25
N ALA A 356 -15.61 1.65 -3.23
CA ALA A 356 -15.67 2.09 -1.85
C ALA A 356 -15.12 3.51 -1.62
N VAL A 357 -14.12 3.94 -2.39
CA VAL A 357 -13.53 5.28 -2.21
C VAL A 357 -14.47 6.42 -2.62
N PHE A 358 -15.50 6.14 -3.41
CA PHE A 358 -16.49 7.11 -3.86
C PHE A 358 -17.75 7.12 -2.99
N PHE A 359 -17.99 6.07 -2.22
CA PHE A 359 -19.12 5.99 -1.32
C PHE A 359 -18.93 6.92 -0.10
N PRO A 360 -20.04 7.35 0.53
CA PRO A 360 -19.98 8.10 1.77
C PRO A 360 -19.23 7.34 2.86
N SER A 361 -18.68 8.07 3.84
CA SER A 361 -18.12 7.48 5.05
C SER A 361 -19.16 6.64 5.78
N ALA A 362 -18.72 5.56 6.41
CA ALA A 362 -19.56 4.84 7.36
C ALA A 362 -19.78 5.70 8.61
N GLU A 363 -21.01 5.76 9.11
CA GLU A 363 -21.37 6.48 10.32
C GLU A 363 -21.60 5.49 11.47
N HIS A 364 -20.97 5.77 12.60
CA HIS A 364 -21.09 4.97 13.79
C HIS A 364 -21.49 5.86 14.98
N LEU A 365 -22.23 5.31 15.91
CA LEU A 365 -22.42 5.85 17.24
C LEU A 365 -21.47 5.11 18.19
N VAL A 366 -20.54 5.82 18.79
CA VAL A 366 -19.62 5.29 19.79
C VAL A 366 -20.10 5.77 21.15
N THR A 367 -20.50 4.82 21.98
CA THR A 367 -20.91 5.08 23.36
C THR A 367 -19.78 4.68 24.28
N THR A 368 -19.33 5.64 25.08
CA THR A 368 -18.39 5.41 26.18
C THR A 368 -19.15 5.52 27.49
N ARG A 369 -19.06 4.48 28.30
CA ARG A 369 -19.65 4.44 29.64
C ARG A 369 -18.54 4.33 30.67
N ILE A 370 -18.54 5.22 31.65
CA ILE A 370 -17.67 5.18 32.82
C ILE A 370 -18.53 4.82 34.00
N THR A 371 -18.23 3.71 34.64
CA THR A 371 -18.88 3.31 35.90
C THR A 371 -17.92 3.56 37.05
N GLN A 372 -18.29 4.50 37.90
CA GLN A 372 -17.52 4.89 39.06
C GLN A 372 -17.99 4.09 40.27
N VAL A 373 -17.09 3.27 40.84
CA VAL A 373 -17.34 2.50 42.07
C VAL A 373 -16.44 3.01 43.17
N GLY A 374 -16.98 3.30 44.30
CA GLY A 374 -16.19 3.72 45.44
C GLY A 374 -16.98 4.24 46.61
N HIS A 375 -16.29 4.48 47.72
CA HIS A 375 -16.83 5.06 48.93
C HIS A 375 -15.76 5.94 49.61
N ALA A 376 -16.18 7.00 50.26
CA ALA A 376 -15.34 7.85 51.11
C ALA A 376 -14.05 8.40 50.47
N GLY A 377 -14.19 9.04 49.32
CA GLY A 377 -13.07 9.79 48.71
C GLY A 377 -12.09 8.99 47.81
N ILE A 378 -12.29 7.69 47.70
CA ILE A 378 -11.54 6.84 46.75
C ILE A 378 -12.52 6.24 45.76
N SER A 379 -12.40 6.62 44.48
CA SER A 379 -13.21 6.04 43.40
C SER A 379 -12.36 5.28 42.40
N HIS A 380 -12.95 4.20 41.91
CA HIS A 380 -12.37 3.37 40.83
C HIS A 380 -13.28 3.45 39.62
N HIS A 381 -12.69 3.65 38.45
CA HIS A 381 -13.39 3.90 37.20
C HIS A 381 -13.27 2.69 36.29
N PHE A 382 -14.42 2.22 35.78
CA PHE A 382 -14.51 1.12 34.85
C PHE A 382 -15.07 1.62 33.54
N LYS A 383 -14.32 1.45 32.45
CA LYS A 383 -14.69 1.91 31.11
C LYS A 383 -15.31 0.75 30.32
N SER A 384 -16.46 1.05 29.72
CA SER A 384 -17.10 0.19 28.70
C SER A 384 -17.25 1.00 27.43
N GLU A 385 -17.04 0.39 26.28
CA GLU A 385 -17.23 1.00 24.98
C GLU A 385 -18.12 0.15 24.09
N GLY A 386 -19.08 0.79 23.46
CA GLY A 386 -19.94 0.23 22.44
C GLY A 386 -19.81 1.00 21.15
N LYS A 387 -19.84 0.31 20.01
CA LYS A 387 -19.84 0.92 18.68
C LYS A 387 -20.95 0.31 17.84
N VAL A 388 -21.92 1.12 17.45
CA VAL A 388 -23.04 0.72 16.61
C VAL A 388 -22.89 1.36 15.23
N LEU A 389 -23.05 0.55 14.18
CA LEU A 389 -23.10 1.03 12.80
C LEU A 389 -24.48 1.66 12.54
N VAL A 390 -24.51 2.96 12.27
CA VAL A 390 -25.74 3.73 12.01
C VAL A 390 -26.03 3.79 10.51
N LYS A 391 -24.99 4.10 9.70
CA LYS A 391 -25.05 4.06 8.24
C LYS A 391 -23.85 3.33 7.70
N PRO A 392 -24.04 2.30 6.87
CA PRO A 392 -22.93 1.51 6.35
C PRO A 392 -22.00 2.29 5.42
N GLY A 393 -22.52 3.28 4.67
CA GLY A 393 -21.71 4.00 3.69
C GLY A 393 -20.95 3.05 2.77
N TRP A 394 -19.62 3.23 2.64
CA TRP A 394 -18.76 2.36 1.82
C TRP A 394 -18.74 0.90 2.28
N GLN A 395 -19.07 0.60 3.54
CA GLN A 395 -19.06 -0.76 4.06
C GLN A 395 -20.18 -1.63 3.46
N ALA A 396 -21.23 -1.01 2.91
CA ALA A 396 -22.29 -1.73 2.19
C ALA A 396 -21.76 -2.58 1.02
N ILE A 397 -20.67 -2.12 0.35
CA ILE A 397 -20.01 -2.86 -0.73
C ILE A 397 -19.41 -4.19 -0.24
N TYR A 398 -19.13 -4.30 1.05
CA TYR A 398 -18.55 -5.48 1.71
C TYR A 398 -19.58 -6.29 2.48
N GLY A 399 -20.88 -5.99 2.33
CA GLY A 399 -21.99 -6.76 2.92
C GLY A 399 -22.29 -6.39 4.38
N LYS A 400 -21.98 -5.16 4.80
CA LYS A 400 -22.33 -4.65 6.14
C LYS A 400 -23.54 -3.74 6.08
#